data_84dfefa3cc6772e3f47d437abda813e1
#
_entry.id   84dfefa3cc6772e3f47d437abda813e1
#
_cell.length_a   1.000
_cell.length_b   1.000
_cell.length_c   1.000
_cell.angle_alpha   90.00
_cell.angle_beta   90.00
_cell.angle_gamma   90.00
#
_symmetry.space_group_name_H-M   'P 1'
#
loop_
_entity.id
_entity.type
_entity.pdbx_description
1 polymer ?
#
loop_
_entity_poly.entity_id
_entity_poly.type
_entity_poly.pdbx_seq_one_letter_code
_entity_poly.pdbx_strand_id
1 'polypeptide(L)'
;MSENRHYFIGVHIPEQLAHQIKKDIDQRSGLSFQKWTAPHDYHVTLIFLGAIPDERLKKIIELLEILSKEAAAFSLELNEVGQFGTKERPRVFFAKPDESEPLMQLREKVKEAVLSAGHPVEKRPFHPHMTIARKWNADHSFAEQAPLRKEPYVIEVSSMTLYEIRPRETPRYHAIKQFALHK
;
A
#
# COMPACT_ATOMS: atom_id res chain seq x y z
N MET A 1 -1.11 20.56 21.38
CA MET A 1 -2.15 19.72 20.75
C MET A 1 -1.45 18.71 19.88
N SER A 2 -1.47 17.44 20.25
CA SER A 2 -0.95 16.40 19.36
C SER A 2 -1.85 16.40 18.12
N GLU A 3 -1.31 16.80 16.96
CA GLU A 3 -1.96 16.54 15.70
C GLU A 3 -2.30 15.05 15.68
N ASN A 4 -3.50 14.71 15.27
CA ASN A 4 -4.03 13.35 15.24
C ASN A 4 -3.27 12.58 14.14
N ARG A 5 -2.04 12.13 14.45
CA ARG A 5 -1.15 11.45 13.51
C ARG A 5 -1.72 10.09 13.17
N HIS A 6 -1.81 9.81 11.90
CA HIS A 6 -2.29 8.52 11.39
C HIS A 6 -1.12 7.71 10.86
N TYR A 7 -1.21 6.40 11.10
CA TYR A 7 -0.16 5.45 10.74
C TYR A 7 -0.72 4.27 9.96
N PHE A 8 0.14 3.64 9.20
CA PHE A 8 -0.13 2.35 8.56
C PHE A 8 1.16 1.54 8.40
N ILE A 9 1.00 0.24 8.21
CA ILE A 9 2.08 -0.69 7.92
C ILE A 9 1.91 -1.15 6.48
N GLY A 10 2.96 -1.08 5.68
CA GLY A 10 2.89 -1.42 4.26
C GLY A 10 4.20 -1.93 3.68
N VAL A 11 4.11 -2.34 2.44
CA VAL A 11 5.24 -2.74 1.59
C VAL A 11 5.51 -1.63 0.60
N HIS A 12 6.73 -1.12 0.60
CA HIS A 12 7.17 -0.06 -0.31
C HIS A 12 7.44 -0.61 -1.71
N ILE A 13 7.06 0.15 -2.73
CA ILE A 13 7.47 -0.15 -4.11
C ILE A 13 8.82 0.53 -4.35
N PRO A 14 9.87 -0.22 -4.76
CA PRO A 14 11.18 0.35 -5.02
C PRO A 14 11.11 1.52 -6.00
N GLU A 15 11.84 2.59 -5.74
CA GLU A 15 11.73 3.86 -6.45
C GLU A 15 11.91 3.72 -7.97
N GLN A 16 12.87 2.91 -8.41
CA GLN A 16 13.11 2.66 -9.83
C GLN A 16 11.90 2.01 -10.51
N LEU A 17 11.28 1.01 -9.87
CA LEU A 17 10.05 0.37 -10.34
C LEU A 17 8.86 1.33 -10.30
N ALA A 18 8.74 2.12 -9.26
CA ALA A 18 7.68 3.12 -9.12
C ALA A 18 7.69 4.13 -10.28
N HIS A 19 8.86 4.60 -10.68
CA HIS A 19 9.00 5.48 -11.84
C HIS A 19 8.65 4.80 -13.17
N GLN A 20 9.01 3.52 -13.35
CA GLN A 20 8.62 2.76 -14.54
C GLN A 20 7.10 2.57 -14.61
N ILE A 21 6.49 2.19 -13.50
CA ILE A 21 5.02 2.05 -13.39
C ILE A 21 4.34 3.38 -13.73
N LYS A 22 4.82 4.49 -13.16
CA LYS A 22 4.27 5.82 -13.45
C LYS A 22 4.35 6.17 -14.93
N LYS A 23 5.47 5.85 -15.58
CA LYS A 23 5.67 6.07 -17.01
C LYS A 23 4.66 5.27 -17.85
N ASP A 24 4.43 4.00 -17.51
CA ASP A 24 3.45 3.15 -18.21
C ASP A 24 2.02 3.66 -18.00
N ILE A 25 1.72 4.19 -16.83
CA ILE A 25 0.42 4.82 -16.54
C ILE A 25 0.23 6.10 -17.37
N ASP A 26 1.24 6.96 -17.43
CA ASP A 26 1.19 8.25 -18.15
C ASP A 26 1.04 8.09 -19.68
N GLN A 27 1.38 6.93 -20.22
CA GLN A 27 1.16 6.60 -21.63
C GLN A 27 -0.30 6.22 -21.95
N ARG A 28 -1.14 6.03 -20.94
CA ARG A 28 -2.54 5.68 -21.11
C ARG A 28 -3.39 6.92 -21.41
N SER A 29 -4.22 6.82 -22.41
CA SER A 29 -5.17 7.87 -22.74
C SER A 29 -6.49 7.71 -21.97
N GLY A 30 -7.24 8.81 -21.84
CA GLY A 30 -8.60 8.80 -21.29
C GLY A 30 -8.67 8.67 -19.77
N LEU A 31 -7.56 8.68 -19.05
CA LEU A 31 -7.54 8.68 -17.60
C LEU A 31 -7.57 10.12 -17.06
N SER A 32 -8.57 10.42 -16.25
CA SER A 32 -8.73 11.73 -15.62
C SER A 32 -9.16 11.57 -14.17
N PHE A 33 -8.25 11.90 -13.27
CA PHE A 33 -8.47 11.83 -11.81
C PHE A 33 -8.05 13.12 -11.14
N GLN A 34 -8.71 13.49 -10.05
CA GLN A 34 -8.39 14.69 -9.28
C GLN A 34 -7.06 14.56 -8.52
N LYS A 35 -6.73 13.34 -8.06
CA LYS A 35 -5.56 13.08 -7.25
C LYS A 35 -4.77 11.91 -7.79
N TRP A 36 -3.53 12.16 -8.17
CA TRP A 36 -2.57 11.15 -8.59
C TRP A 36 -1.59 10.87 -7.47
N THR A 37 -1.32 9.61 -7.20
CA THR A 37 -0.29 9.20 -6.24
C THR A 37 1.08 9.42 -6.88
N ALA A 38 1.97 10.10 -6.18
CA ALA A 38 3.36 10.26 -6.63
C ALA A 38 4.13 8.93 -6.52
N PRO A 39 5.09 8.65 -7.41
CA PRO A 39 5.84 7.39 -7.40
C PRO A 39 6.49 7.05 -6.06
N HIS A 40 7.05 8.03 -5.35
CA HIS A 40 7.68 7.83 -4.04
C HIS A 40 6.67 7.42 -2.93
N ASP A 41 5.37 7.60 -3.17
CA ASP A 41 4.30 7.20 -2.27
C ASP A 41 3.65 5.85 -2.66
N TYR A 42 4.13 5.18 -3.71
CA TYR A 42 3.60 3.88 -4.11
C TYR A 42 3.93 2.80 -3.07
N HIS A 43 2.89 2.12 -2.61
CA HIS A 43 2.99 1.06 -1.60
C HIS A 43 1.77 0.15 -1.66
N VAL A 44 1.89 -1.02 -1.06
CA VAL A 44 0.76 -1.90 -0.73
C VAL A 44 0.56 -1.84 0.79
N THR A 45 -0.59 -1.33 1.22
CA THR A 45 -0.93 -1.30 2.65
C THR A 45 -1.25 -2.71 3.14
N LEU A 46 -0.62 -3.11 4.25
CA LEU A 46 -0.96 -4.35 4.97
C LEU A 46 -2.04 -4.09 6.01
N ILE A 47 -1.80 -3.15 6.91
CA ILE A 47 -2.72 -2.77 8.00
C ILE A 47 -2.72 -1.25 8.15
N PHE A 48 -3.92 -0.65 8.11
CA PHE A 48 -4.13 0.74 8.48
C PHE A 48 -4.37 0.84 9.99
N LEU A 49 -3.58 1.66 10.67
CA LEU A 49 -3.66 1.84 12.12
C LEU A 49 -4.51 3.06 12.51
N GLY A 50 -4.59 4.07 11.65
CA GLY A 50 -5.23 5.34 12.00
C GLY A 50 -4.49 6.08 13.12
N ALA A 51 -5.23 6.82 13.92
CA ALA A 51 -4.69 7.47 15.10
C ALA A 51 -4.45 6.44 16.22
N ILE A 52 -3.27 6.48 16.84
CA ILE A 52 -2.86 5.51 17.84
C ILE A 52 -2.05 6.19 18.96
N PRO A 53 -2.29 5.86 20.25
CA PRO A 53 -1.48 6.35 21.35
C PRO A 53 -0.03 5.88 21.28
N ASP A 54 0.91 6.74 21.67
CA ASP A 54 2.36 6.48 21.58
C ASP A 54 2.78 5.17 22.26
N GLU A 55 2.23 4.86 23.42
CA GLU A 55 2.55 3.61 24.15
C GLU A 55 2.13 2.36 23.38
N ARG A 56 1.00 2.41 22.70
CA ARG A 56 0.52 1.30 21.87
C ARG A 56 1.34 1.19 20.59
N LEU A 57 1.72 2.32 19.99
CA LEU A 57 2.60 2.35 18.82
C LEU A 57 3.96 1.72 19.12
N LYS A 58 4.57 2.04 20.29
CA LYS A 58 5.81 1.42 20.74
C LYS A 58 5.68 -0.10 20.84
N LYS A 59 4.61 -0.58 21.46
CA LYS A 59 4.34 -2.02 21.57
C LYS A 59 4.18 -2.71 20.22
N ILE A 60 3.51 -2.07 19.27
CA ILE A 60 3.40 -2.57 17.90
C ILE A 60 4.81 -2.67 17.28
N ILE A 61 5.63 -1.64 17.40
CA ILE A 61 7.00 -1.63 16.87
C ILE A 61 7.81 -2.81 17.41
N GLU A 62 7.78 -3.06 18.71
CA GLU A 62 8.47 -4.19 19.34
C GLU A 62 8.00 -5.54 18.77
N LEU A 63 6.70 -5.73 18.62
CA LEU A 63 6.13 -6.96 18.06
C LEU A 63 6.49 -7.14 16.58
N LEU A 64 6.52 -6.05 15.80
CA LEU A 64 6.93 -6.09 14.40
C LEU A 64 8.42 -6.40 14.24
N GLU A 65 9.28 -5.96 15.16
CA GLU A 65 10.70 -6.31 15.17
C GLU A 65 10.92 -7.82 15.39
N ILE A 66 10.14 -8.44 16.27
CA ILE A 66 10.19 -9.87 16.49
C ILE A 66 9.68 -10.62 15.24
N LEU A 67 8.51 -10.24 14.75
CA LEU A 67 7.87 -10.84 13.59
C LEU A 67 8.75 -10.78 12.33
N SER A 68 9.41 -9.67 12.08
CA SER A 68 10.23 -9.48 10.88
C SER A 68 11.41 -10.44 10.79
N LYS A 69 11.96 -10.86 11.93
CA LYS A 69 13.06 -11.84 11.99
C LYS A 69 12.60 -13.25 11.60
N GLU A 70 11.32 -13.54 11.74
CA GLU A 70 10.72 -14.85 11.44
C GLU A 70 10.01 -14.91 10.08
N ALA A 71 9.62 -13.75 9.55
CA ALA A 71 8.94 -13.67 8.27
C ALA A 71 9.94 -13.64 7.11
N ALA A 72 9.78 -14.57 6.16
CA ALA A 72 10.67 -14.66 5.00
C ALA A 72 10.39 -13.55 3.98
N ALA A 73 11.45 -13.08 3.33
CA ALA A 73 11.35 -12.26 2.12
C ALA A 73 10.74 -13.06 0.97
N PHE A 74 10.04 -12.39 0.06
CA PHE A 74 9.36 -13.04 -1.07
C PHE A 74 9.27 -12.10 -2.27
N SER A 75 9.00 -12.66 -3.45
CA SER A 75 8.71 -11.89 -4.66
C SER A 75 7.20 -11.70 -4.81
N LEU A 76 6.81 -10.53 -5.31
CA LEU A 76 5.43 -10.15 -5.57
C LEU A 76 5.32 -9.66 -7.02
N GLU A 77 4.40 -10.22 -7.79
CA GLU A 77 4.10 -9.75 -9.13
C GLU A 77 2.98 -8.70 -9.10
N LEU A 78 3.14 -7.64 -9.88
CA LEU A 78 2.22 -6.52 -9.97
C LEU A 78 1.95 -6.19 -11.44
N ASN A 79 0.72 -6.38 -11.90
CA ASN A 79 0.37 -6.08 -13.29
C ASN A 79 -1.10 -5.73 -13.50
N GLU A 80 -2.00 -6.46 -12.87
CA GLU A 80 -3.43 -6.22 -12.99
C GLU A 80 -3.81 -4.85 -12.45
N VAL A 81 -4.84 -4.28 -13.03
CA VAL A 81 -5.43 -3.01 -12.55
C VAL A 81 -6.86 -3.24 -12.12
N GLY A 82 -7.33 -2.42 -11.22
CA GLY A 82 -8.69 -2.49 -10.71
C GLY A 82 -9.17 -1.15 -10.17
N GLN A 83 -10.37 -1.17 -9.64
CA GLN A 83 -10.99 0.04 -9.13
C GLN A 83 -11.92 -0.26 -7.95
N PHE A 84 -12.06 0.71 -7.06
CA PHE A 84 -13.11 0.75 -6.05
C PHE A 84 -14.11 1.86 -6.38
N GLY A 85 -15.36 1.63 -6.04
CA GLY A 85 -16.47 2.53 -6.36
C GLY A 85 -17.28 2.01 -7.54
N THR A 86 -18.04 2.89 -8.20
CA THR A 86 -18.81 2.51 -9.39
C THR A 86 -17.91 2.31 -10.60
N LYS A 87 -18.34 1.44 -11.54
CA LYS A 87 -17.56 1.17 -12.76
C LYS A 87 -17.34 2.42 -13.60
N GLU A 88 -18.33 3.27 -13.67
CA GLU A 88 -18.34 4.46 -14.50
C GLU A 88 -17.57 5.63 -13.88
N ARG A 89 -17.52 5.68 -12.55
CA ARG A 89 -16.86 6.77 -11.79
C ARG A 89 -16.11 6.22 -10.58
N PRO A 90 -14.95 5.61 -10.80
CA PRO A 90 -14.18 4.99 -9.72
C PRO A 90 -13.74 6.03 -8.69
N ARG A 91 -13.82 5.64 -7.43
CA ARG A 91 -13.27 6.41 -6.32
C ARG A 91 -11.77 6.21 -6.19
N VAL A 92 -11.29 5.01 -6.50
CA VAL A 92 -9.87 4.63 -6.46
C VAL A 92 -9.55 3.81 -7.70
N PHE A 93 -8.47 4.14 -8.37
CA PHE A 93 -7.83 3.34 -9.42
C PHE A 93 -6.51 2.81 -8.88
N PHE A 94 -6.24 1.53 -9.04
CA PHE A 94 -5.11 0.87 -8.42
C PHE A 94 -4.50 -0.21 -9.30
N ALA A 95 -3.22 -0.53 -9.02
CA ALA A 95 -2.60 -1.75 -9.48
C ALA A 95 -2.78 -2.84 -8.42
N LYS A 96 -3.09 -4.04 -8.87
CA LYS A 96 -3.36 -5.20 -8.03
C LYS A 96 -2.18 -6.17 -8.13
N PRO A 97 -1.60 -6.59 -6.99
CA PRO A 97 -0.70 -7.74 -6.98
C PRO A 97 -1.43 -9.01 -7.40
N ASP A 98 -0.71 -9.92 -8.03
CA ASP A 98 -1.21 -11.27 -8.27
C ASP A 98 -1.48 -11.98 -6.93
N GLU A 99 -2.23 -13.08 -6.97
CA GLU A 99 -2.49 -13.88 -5.77
C GLU A 99 -1.16 -14.34 -5.17
N SER A 100 -0.90 -13.89 -3.95
CA SER A 100 0.35 -14.15 -3.23
C SER A 100 0.05 -14.64 -1.83
N GLU A 101 0.24 -15.93 -1.62
CA GLU A 101 0.11 -16.52 -0.29
C GLU A 101 1.11 -15.92 0.71
N PRO A 102 2.40 -15.69 0.36
CA PRO A 102 3.33 -15.02 1.28
C PRO A 102 2.89 -13.61 1.71
N LEU A 103 2.29 -12.84 0.81
CA LEU A 103 1.74 -11.52 1.14
C LEU A 103 0.58 -11.63 2.13
N MET A 104 -0.33 -12.57 1.90
CA MET A 104 -1.47 -12.83 2.78
C MET A 104 -1.01 -13.30 4.17
N GLN A 105 -0.03 -14.20 4.22
CA GLN A 105 0.56 -14.67 5.47
C GLN A 105 1.26 -13.56 6.25
N LEU A 106 2.03 -12.71 5.57
CA LEU A 106 2.66 -11.54 6.20
C LEU A 106 1.59 -10.61 6.79
N ARG A 107 0.55 -10.33 6.03
CA ARG A 107 -0.57 -9.50 6.48
C ARG A 107 -1.26 -10.08 7.71
N GLU A 108 -1.53 -11.38 7.77
CA GLU A 108 -2.14 -12.01 8.94
C GLU A 108 -1.22 -11.96 10.18
N LYS A 109 0.06 -12.20 10.02
CA LYS A 109 1.03 -12.06 11.12
C LYS A 109 1.09 -10.61 11.65
N VAL A 110 1.09 -9.62 10.76
CA VAL A 110 1.05 -8.20 11.15
C VAL A 110 -0.25 -7.88 11.88
N LYS A 111 -1.38 -8.38 11.40
CA LYS A 111 -2.69 -8.24 12.05
C LYS A 111 -2.68 -8.80 13.47
N GLU A 112 -2.16 -10.02 13.65
CA GLU A 112 -2.04 -10.65 14.97
C GLU A 112 -1.18 -9.83 15.92
N ALA A 113 -0.05 -9.29 15.45
CA ALA A 113 0.81 -8.41 16.23
C ALA A 113 0.07 -7.14 16.68
N VAL A 114 -0.67 -6.50 15.78
CA VAL A 114 -1.45 -5.29 16.05
C VAL A 114 -2.57 -5.57 17.08
N LEU A 115 -3.30 -6.68 16.90
CA LEU A 115 -4.33 -7.11 17.85
C LEU A 115 -3.73 -7.44 19.24
N SER A 116 -2.58 -8.11 19.28
CA SER A 116 -1.86 -8.43 20.52
C SER A 116 -1.38 -7.19 21.27
N ALA A 117 -1.13 -6.10 20.56
CA ALA A 117 -0.83 -4.80 21.16
C ALA A 117 -2.09 -4.08 21.68
N GLY A 118 -3.28 -4.67 21.55
CA GLY A 118 -4.55 -4.09 21.97
C GLY A 118 -5.11 -3.02 21.03
N HIS A 119 -4.66 -3.00 19.76
CA HIS A 119 -5.18 -2.07 18.76
C HIS A 119 -6.16 -2.79 17.82
N PRO A 120 -7.34 -2.19 17.55
CA PRO A 120 -8.32 -2.80 16.67
C PRO A 120 -7.83 -2.81 15.21
N VAL A 121 -8.20 -3.86 14.47
CA VAL A 121 -7.94 -3.97 13.03
C VAL A 121 -9.28 -4.02 12.31
N GLU A 122 -9.33 -3.40 11.15
CA GLU A 122 -10.52 -3.37 10.31
C GLU A 122 -10.97 -4.80 9.93
N LYS A 123 -12.28 -5.05 10.06
CA LYS A 123 -12.87 -6.38 9.82
C LYS A 123 -13.13 -6.68 8.34
N ARG A 124 -13.01 -5.67 7.46
CA ARG A 124 -13.23 -5.87 6.02
C ARG A 124 -12.23 -6.84 5.43
N PRO A 125 -12.62 -7.63 4.40
CA PRO A 125 -11.68 -8.48 3.68
C PRO A 125 -10.49 -7.68 3.16
N PHE A 126 -9.30 -8.28 3.21
CA PHE A 126 -8.08 -7.68 2.69
C PHE A 126 -8.02 -7.81 1.18
N HIS A 127 -8.01 -6.68 0.49
CA HIS A 127 -7.80 -6.59 -0.96
C HIS A 127 -6.51 -5.84 -1.22
N PRO A 128 -5.37 -6.54 -1.40
CA PRO A 128 -4.09 -5.89 -1.62
C PRO A 128 -4.12 -5.06 -2.90
N HIS A 129 -3.65 -3.82 -2.81
CA HIS A 129 -3.61 -2.91 -3.95
C HIS A 129 -2.58 -1.79 -3.74
N MET A 130 -2.06 -1.30 -4.84
CA MET A 130 -1.24 -0.08 -4.90
C MET A 130 -2.06 1.03 -5.53
N THR A 131 -2.43 2.03 -4.78
CA THR A 131 -3.24 3.15 -5.28
C THR A 131 -2.46 3.97 -6.30
N ILE A 132 -3.04 4.14 -7.49
CA ILE A 132 -2.51 4.97 -8.57
C ILE A 132 -3.15 6.35 -8.56
N ALA A 133 -4.49 6.40 -8.46
CA ALA A 133 -5.23 7.66 -8.50
C ALA A 133 -6.56 7.57 -7.75
N ARG A 134 -7.11 8.73 -7.43
CA ARG A 134 -8.40 8.86 -6.72
C ARG A 134 -9.28 9.91 -7.34
N LYS A 135 -10.59 9.71 -7.21
CA LYS A 135 -11.65 10.62 -7.62
C LYS A 135 -11.66 10.90 -9.12
N TRP A 136 -12.34 10.03 -9.86
CA TRP A 136 -12.61 10.22 -11.28
C TRP A 136 -13.19 11.61 -11.56
N ASN A 137 -12.64 12.29 -12.55
CA ASN A 137 -12.92 13.71 -12.83
C ASN A 137 -13.16 14.00 -14.33
N ALA A 138 -13.75 13.08 -15.06
CA ALA A 138 -14.13 13.32 -16.44
C ALA A 138 -15.65 13.36 -16.62
N ASP A 139 -16.10 13.98 -17.69
CA ASP A 139 -17.53 14.01 -18.08
C ASP A 139 -17.99 12.69 -18.70
N HIS A 140 -17.05 11.90 -19.22
CA HIS A 140 -17.32 10.56 -19.75
C HIS A 140 -17.09 9.49 -18.67
N SER A 141 -17.66 8.29 -18.91
CA SER A 141 -17.46 7.13 -18.03
C SER A 141 -16.03 6.60 -18.11
N PHE A 142 -15.54 6.09 -16.98
CA PHE A 142 -14.27 5.36 -16.93
C PHE A 142 -14.36 4.10 -17.79
N ALA A 143 -13.38 3.88 -18.63
CA ALA A 143 -13.27 2.67 -19.43
C ALA A 143 -12.40 1.65 -18.74
N GLU A 144 -12.78 0.37 -18.85
CA GLU A 144 -11.96 -0.74 -18.33
C GLU A 144 -10.53 -0.66 -18.89
N GLN A 145 -9.57 -0.84 -18.01
CA GLN A 145 -8.15 -0.73 -18.33
C GLN A 145 -7.51 -2.10 -18.48
N ALA A 146 -6.68 -2.25 -19.49
CA ALA A 146 -5.80 -3.40 -19.66
C ALA A 146 -4.74 -3.44 -18.54
N PRO A 147 -4.09 -4.61 -18.29
CA PRO A 147 -2.94 -4.72 -17.41
C PRO A 147 -1.89 -3.63 -17.66
N LEU A 148 -1.04 -3.35 -16.69
CA LEU A 148 -0.02 -2.29 -16.76
C LEU A 148 0.92 -2.52 -17.95
N ARG A 149 1.31 -3.75 -18.18
CA ARG A 149 2.19 -4.16 -19.30
C ARG A 149 2.01 -5.64 -19.61
N LYS A 150 2.68 -6.10 -20.68
CA LYS A 150 2.63 -7.52 -21.09
C LYS A 150 3.26 -8.46 -20.05
N GLU A 151 4.43 -8.08 -19.55
CA GLU A 151 5.17 -8.83 -18.51
C GLU A 151 4.95 -8.15 -17.15
N PRO A 152 4.61 -8.89 -16.08
CA PRO A 152 4.42 -8.31 -14.75
C PRO A 152 5.67 -7.59 -14.23
N TYR A 153 5.46 -6.58 -13.38
CA TYR A 153 6.52 -6.07 -12.54
C TYR A 153 6.78 -7.05 -11.41
N VAL A 154 8.04 -7.38 -11.18
CA VAL A 154 8.46 -8.22 -10.05
C VAL A 154 9.05 -7.33 -8.96
N ILE A 155 8.47 -7.41 -7.76
CA ILE A 155 8.87 -6.65 -6.60
C ILE A 155 9.45 -7.62 -5.57
N GLU A 156 10.72 -7.43 -5.20
CA GLU A 156 11.33 -8.16 -4.09
C GLU A 156 10.90 -7.52 -2.77
N VAL A 157 10.06 -8.21 -2.03
CA VAL A 157 9.59 -7.77 -0.71
C VAL A 157 10.56 -8.26 0.34
N SER A 158 11.53 -7.42 0.67
CA SER A 158 12.57 -7.70 1.68
C SER A 158 12.38 -6.95 2.99
N SER A 159 11.33 -6.14 3.09
CA SER A 159 10.99 -5.38 4.28
C SER A 159 9.52 -4.97 4.31
N MET A 160 9.02 -4.68 5.48
CA MET A 160 7.80 -3.93 5.70
C MET A 160 8.12 -2.63 6.43
N THR A 161 7.28 -1.62 6.29
CA THR A 161 7.56 -0.28 6.84
C THR A 161 6.35 0.26 7.59
N LEU A 162 6.61 0.84 8.76
CA LEU A 162 5.65 1.66 9.49
C LEU A 162 5.74 3.09 8.96
N TYR A 163 4.62 3.63 8.47
CA TYR A 163 4.51 4.97 7.93
C TYR A 163 3.64 5.87 8.81
N GLU A 164 4.04 7.14 8.87
CA GLU A 164 3.20 8.25 9.32
C GLU A 164 2.64 8.98 8.11
N ILE A 165 1.35 9.28 8.13
CA ILE A 165 0.68 10.03 7.06
C ILE A 165 0.77 11.53 7.36
N ARG A 166 1.41 12.28 6.46
CA ARG A 166 1.51 13.74 6.49
C ARG A 166 0.84 14.35 5.26
N PRO A 167 -0.48 14.62 5.33
CA PRO A 167 -1.28 14.93 4.13
C PRO A 167 -0.85 16.16 3.35
N ARG A 168 -0.12 17.07 3.98
CA ARG A 168 0.33 18.34 3.39
C ARG A 168 1.79 18.35 2.98
N GLU A 169 2.51 17.22 3.17
CA GLU A 169 3.93 17.10 2.83
C GLU A 169 4.14 16.28 1.55
N THR A 170 5.33 16.39 1.00
CA THR A 170 5.82 15.61 -0.13
C THR A 170 7.20 15.04 0.23
N PRO A 171 7.38 13.73 0.35
CA PRO A 171 6.37 12.68 0.22
C PRO A 171 5.28 12.77 1.31
N ARG A 172 4.11 12.23 0.99
CA ARG A 172 2.98 12.19 1.92
C ARG A 172 3.14 11.14 3.01
N TYR A 173 3.82 10.05 2.71
CA TYR A 173 4.05 8.93 3.61
C TYR A 173 5.49 8.91 4.09
N HIS A 174 5.68 9.14 5.38
CA HIS A 174 7.00 9.21 6.01
C HIS A 174 7.32 7.88 6.68
N ALA A 175 8.39 7.23 6.26
CA ALA A 175 8.88 6.02 6.91
C ALA A 175 9.38 6.33 8.33
N ILE A 176 8.69 5.78 9.32
CA ILE A 176 9.08 5.91 10.73
C ILE A 176 10.08 4.80 11.08
N LYS A 177 9.79 3.59 10.63
CA LYS A 177 10.67 2.43 10.85
C LYS A 177 10.49 1.39 9.76
N GLN A 178 11.60 0.84 9.31
CA GLN A 178 11.66 -0.27 8.38
C GLN A 178 12.07 -1.55 9.12
N PHE A 179 11.38 -2.64 8.83
CA PHE A 179 11.62 -3.95 9.41
C PHE A 179 12.07 -4.90 8.30
N ALA A 180 13.36 -5.30 8.33
CA ALA A 180 13.90 -6.24 7.37
C ALA A 180 13.32 -7.64 7.58
N LEU A 181 12.88 -8.28 6.49
CA LEU A 181 12.44 -9.68 6.52
C LEU A 181 13.64 -10.62 6.42
N HIS A 182 13.46 -11.84 6.90
CA HIS A 182 14.47 -12.89 6.84
C HIS A 182 14.72 -13.30 5.38
N LYS A 183 15.99 -13.47 4.99
CA LYS A 183 16.39 -13.96 3.67
C LYS A 183 16.14 -15.45 3.52
#